data_0b782104887942c3e521175ee5c202f3
#
_entry.id   0b782104887942c3e521175ee5c202f3
#
_cell.length_a   1.000
_cell.length_b   1.000
_cell.length_c   1.000
_cell.angle_alpha   90.00
_cell.angle_beta   90.00
_cell.angle_gamma   90.00
#
_symmetry.space_group_name_H-M   'P 1'
#
loop_
_entity.id
_entity.type
_entity.pdbx_description
1 polymer ?
#
loop_
_entity_poly.entity_id
_entity_poly.type
_entity_poly.pdbx_seq_one_letter_code
_entity_poly.pdbx_strand_id
1 'polypeptide(L)'
;RSPTECVQTAQADITVQTAVLEARFLAGSAGLFAQMQAQLAEVAEPAQFLQGKLAEQAKRHAKFGPSPYALEPNCKESPGALRDLHLLYWGMRMADLCSADTRFWQAAVDAQLLDAQEAQNLAQSWAFIASVRCHLHQLAGREEDRLLFDWQIPLARAMGYAHHEVSSASGTSIYTRSASAAFMRDYYAAIKLGLQMLE
;
A
#
# COMPACT_ATOMS: atom_id res chain seq x y z
N ARG A 1 -14.99 25.25 0.19
CA ARG A 1 -15.92 24.63 1.15
C ARG A 1 -15.53 25.07 2.57
N SER A 2 -16.50 25.25 3.45
CA SER A 2 -16.26 25.46 4.88
C SER A 2 -15.76 24.16 5.55
N PRO A 3 -15.12 24.25 6.74
CA PRO A 3 -14.77 23.06 7.52
C PRO A 3 -15.96 22.12 7.74
N THR A 4 -17.11 22.65 8.11
CA THR A 4 -18.34 21.88 8.34
C THR A 4 -18.84 21.16 7.06
N GLU A 5 -18.82 21.81 5.90
CA GLU A 5 -19.19 21.17 4.62
C GLU A 5 -18.22 20.05 4.25
N CYS A 6 -16.92 20.20 4.53
CA CYS A 6 -15.93 19.16 4.31
C CYS A 6 -16.23 17.92 5.16
N VAL A 7 -16.54 18.12 6.45
CA VAL A 7 -16.87 17.04 7.39
C VAL A 7 -18.17 16.34 7.00
N GLN A 8 -19.24 17.10 6.67
CA GLN A 8 -20.50 16.51 6.20
C GLN A 8 -20.33 15.68 4.94
N THR A 9 -19.50 16.14 3.99
CA THR A 9 -19.21 15.37 2.77
C THR A 9 -18.43 14.11 3.11
N ALA A 10 -17.48 14.19 4.04
CA ALA A 10 -16.69 13.03 4.50
C ALA A 10 -17.56 11.97 5.22
N GLN A 11 -18.56 12.39 6.00
CA GLN A 11 -19.51 11.46 6.62
C GLN A 11 -20.40 10.74 5.60
N ALA A 12 -20.71 11.37 4.48
CA ALA A 12 -21.58 10.81 3.44
C ALA A 12 -20.82 9.88 2.46
N ASP A 13 -19.51 10.03 2.32
CA ASP A 13 -18.67 9.28 1.36
C ASP A 13 -17.34 8.87 2.00
N ILE A 14 -17.14 7.57 2.14
CA ILE A 14 -15.93 6.98 2.73
C ILE A 14 -14.65 7.30 1.94
N THR A 15 -14.75 7.55 0.64
CA THR A 15 -13.61 7.96 -0.19
C THR A 15 -13.18 9.38 0.18
N VAL A 16 -14.16 10.28 0.33
CA VAL A 16 -13.92 11.65 0.81
C VAL A 16 -13.40 11.63 2.25
N GLN A 17 -13.99 10.80 3.11
CA GLN A 17 -13.53 10.62 4.50
C GLN A 17 -12.05 10.21 4.54
N THR A 18 -11.65 9.25 3.71
CA THR A 18 -10.24 8.83 3.58
C THR A 18 -9.34 9.97 3.11
N ALA A 19 -9.77 10.75 2.11
CA ALA A 19 -9.00 11.88 1.59
C ALA A 19 -8.82 12.99 2.63
N VAL A 20 -9.86 13.27 3.43
CA VAL A 20 -9.80 14.28 4.51
C VAL A 20 -8.94 13.76 5.67
N LEU A 21 -8.99 12.46 5.98
CA LEU A 21 -8.15 11.82 6.99
C LEU A 21 -6.65 11.95 6.66
N GLU A 22 -6.29 11.86 5.38
CA GLU A 22 -4.92 12.03 4.89
C GLU A 22 -4.52 13.49 4.61
N ALA A 23 -5.44 14.44 4.81
CA ALA A 23 -5.18 15.84 4.53
C ALA A 23 -4.03 16.38 5.39
N ARG A 24 -3.17 17.18 4.76
CA ARG A 24 -2.08 17.90 5.41
C ARG A 24 -2.15 19.39 5.09
N PHE A 25 -1.80 20.23 6.07
CA PHE A 25 -1.70 21.65 5.84
C PHE A 25 -0.50 21.98 4.96
N LEU A 26 -0.73 22.72 3.88
CA LEU A 26 0.34 23.21 3.00
C LEU A 26 0.46 24.73 3.06
N ALA A 27 -0.68 25.42 2.93
CA ALA A 27 -0.76 26.88 2.92
C ALA A 27 -2.19 27.33 3.19
N GLY A 28 -2.37 28.61 3.58
CA GLY A 28 -3.67 29.22 3.82
C GLY A 28 -3.94 29.44 5.31
N SER A 29 -5.20 29.28 5.76
CA SER A 29 -5.58 29.46 7.17
C SER A 29 -5.37 28.16 7.97
N ALA A 30 -4.34 28.11 8.80
CA ALA A 30 -4.11 27.00 9.72
C ALA A 30 -5.28 26.81 10.71
N GLY A 31 -5.97 27.91 11.10
CA GLY A 31 -7.12 27.85 11.99
C GLY A 31 -8.32 27.13 11.37
N LEU A 32 -8.61 27.35 10.08
CA LEU A 32 -9.69 26.61 9.38
C LEU A 32 -9.32 25.13 9.20
N PHE A 33 -8.05 24.82 8.94
CA PHE A 33 -7.60 23.45 8.85
C PHE A 33 -7.71 22.71 10.19
N ALA A 34 -7.27 23.33 11.29
CA ALA A 34 -7.40 22.77 12.63
C ALA A 34 -8.87 22.59 13.04
N GLN A 35 -9.74 23.55 12.70
CA GLN A 35 -11.18 23.42 12.94
C GLN A 35 -11.78 22.23 12.18
N MET A 36 -11.41 22.03 10.92
CA MET A 36 -11.86 20.86 10.14
C MET A 36 -11.41 19.56 10.78
N GLN A 37 -10.13 19.46 11.22
CA GLN A 37 -9.62 18.28 11.88
C GLN A 37 -10.33 17.99 13.21
N ALA A 38 -10.58 19.02 14.02
CA ALA A 38 -11.30 18.87 15.28
C ALA A 38 -12.73 18.36 15.05
N GLN A 39 -13.46 18.96 14.11
CA GLN A 39 -14.81 18.52 13.76
C GLN A 39 -14.84 17.10 13.19
N LEU A 40 -13.82 16.70 12.42
CA LEU A 40 -13.72 15.33 11.92
C LEU A 40 -13.50 14.34 13.06
N ALA A 41 -12.67 14.67 14.05
CA ALA A 41 -12.43 13.83 15.22
C ALA A 41 -13.68 13.65 16.08
N GLU A 42 -14.51 14.70 16.23
CA GLU A 42 -15.79 14.65 16.97
C GLU A 42 -16.80 13.67 16.38
N VAL A 43 -16.77 13.48 15.05
CA VAL A 43 -17.71 12.61 14.32
C VAL A 43 -17.08 11.31 13.86
N ALA A 44 -15.86 11.01 14.30
CA ALA A 44 -15.14 9.82 13.91
C ALA A 44 -15.82 8.55 14.47
N GLU A 45 -16.07 7.59 13.58
CA GLU A 45 -16.66 6.30 13.87
C GLU A 45 -15.69 5.19 13.38
N PRO A 46 -14.60 4.89 14.14
CA PRO A 46 -13.54 4.01 13.67
C PRO A 46 -14.03 2.63 13.23
N ALA A 47 -14.96 2.03 13.98
CA ALA A 47 -15.51 0.71 13.65
C ALA A 47 -16.30 0.72 12.33
N GLN A 48 -17.15 1.74 12.12
CA GLN A 48 -17.93 1.90 10.89
C GLN A 48 -17.02 2.16 9.69
N PHE A 49 -16.01 3.03 9.87
CA PHE A 49 -15.02 3.31 8.84
C PHE A 49 -14.26 2.04 8.43
N LEU A 50 -13.76 1.27 9.39
CA LEU A 50 -13.05 0.03 9.13
C LEU A 50 -13.94 -0.98 8.40
N GLN A 51 -15.19 -1.15 8.84
CA GLN A 51 -16.18 -2.00 8.19
C GLN A 51 -16.40 -1.61 6.71
N GLY A 52 -16.55 -0.31 6.46
CA GLY A 52 -16.69 0.22 5.09
C GLY A 52 -15.45 -0.04 4.24
N LYS A 53 -14.25 0.14 4.80
CA LYS A 53 -12.98 -0.14 4.12
C LYS A 53 -12.77 -1.62 3.83
N LEU A 54 -13.15 -2.51 4.74
CA LEU A 54 -13.13 -3.96 4.49
C LEU A 54 -14.12 -4.37 3.39
N ALA A 55 -15.29 -3.74 3.33
CA ALA A 55 -16.24 -3.96 2.25
C ALA A 55 -15.72 -3.48 0.89
N GLU A 56 -15.03 -2.31 0.84
CA GLU A 56 -14.33 -1.85 -0.36
C GLU A 56 -13.22 -2.82 -0.78
N GLN A 57 -12.43 -3.32 0.18
CA GLN A 57 -11.39 -4.31 -0.06
C GLN A 57 -11.96 -5.60 -0.66
N ALA A 58 -13.01 -6.15 -0.08
CA ALA A 58 -13.65 -7.36 -0.60
C ALA A 58 -14.13 -7.19 -2.04
N LYS A 59 -14.76 -6.06 -2.38
CA LYS A 59 -15.16 -5.72 -3.76
C LYS A 59 -13.96 -5.62 -4.70
N ARG A 60 -12.87 -5.02 -4.23
CA ARG A 60 -11.62 -4.87 -5.00
C ARG A 60 -10.98 -6.23 -5.26
N HIS A 61 -10.84 -7.08 -4.24
CA HIS A 61 -10.29 -8.43 -4.38
C HIS A 61 -11.12 -9.28 -5.35
N ALA A 62 -12.45 -9.18 -5.29
CA ALA A 62 -13.33 -9.86 -6.25
C ALA A 62 -13.10 -9.41 -7.69
N LYS A 63 -12.79 -8.12 -7.92
CA LYS A 63 -12.52 -7.57 -9.26
C LYS A 63 -11.16 -7.99 -9.82
N PHE A 64 -10.12 -8.03 -8.98
CA PHE A 64 -8.74 -8.33 -9.41
C PHE A 64 -8.38 -9.82 -9.31
N GLY A 65 -9.33 -10.66 -8.89
CA GLY A 65 -9.16 -12.09 -8.67
C GLY A 65 -8.66 -12.41 -7.25
N PRO A 66 -9.01 -13.61 -6.73
CA PRO A 66 -8.65 -14.01 -5.36
C PRO A 66 -7.17 -14.37 -5.21
N SER A 67 -6.45 -14.56 -6.32
CA SER A 67 -5.05 -14.97 -6.29
C SER A 67 -4.11 -13.76 -6.29
N PRO A 68 -3.19 -13.67 -5.32
CA PRO A 68 -2.13 -12.67 -5.34
C PRO A 68 -1.07 -12.94 -6.43
N TYR A 69 -1.09 -14.13 -7.03
CA TYR A 69 -0.11 -14.61 -8.01
C TYR A 69 -0.58 -14.46 -9.45
N ALA A 70 -1.30 -13.38 -9.77
CA ALA A 70 -1.61 -13.06 -11.15
C ALA A 70 -0.33 -12.80 -11.95
N LEU A 71 -0.26 -13.27 -13.20
CA LEU A 71 0.93 -13.09 -14.06
C LEU A 71 1.24 -11.61 -14.35
N GLU A 72 0.22 -10.79 -14.41
CA GLU A 72 0.29 -9.33 -14.58
C GLU A 72 -0.44 -8.62 -13.43
N PRO A 73 0.12 -8.64 -12.21
CA PRO A 73 -0.55 -8.11 -11.04
C PRO A 73 -0.62 -6.58 -11.07
N ASN A 74 -1.60 -6.02 -10.34
CA ASN A 74 -1.69 -4.59 -10.09
C ASN A 74 -1.01 -4.27 -8.76
N CYS A 75 0.09 -3.50 -8.75
CA CYS A 75 0.89 -3.21 -7.56
C CYS A 75 0.19 -2.31 -6.54
N LYS A 76 -0.96 -1.73 -6.90
CA LYS A 76 -1.78 -0.90 -6.02
C LYS A 76 -3.01 -1.64 -5.52
N GLU A 77 -3.75 -2.32 -6.42
CA GLU A 77 -5.11 -2.79 -6.15
C GLU A 77 -5.24 -4.31 -5.96
N SER A 78 -4.24 -5.12 -6.40
CA SER A 78 -4.27 -6.58 -6.18
C SER A 78 -4.24 -6.94 -4.69
N PRO A 79 -4.77 -8.13 -4.30
CA PRO A 79 -4.66 -8.60 -2.92
C PRO A 79 -3.22 -8.57 -2.39
N GLY A 80 -3.02 -8.03 -1.19
CA GLY A 80 -1.71 -7.85 -0.57
C GLY A 80 -0.87 -6.67 -1.08
N ALA A 81 -1.36 -5.92 -2.09
CA ALA A 81 -0.67 -4.77 -2.66
C ALA A 81 -0.85 -3.49 -1.80
N LEU A 82 -0.36 -2.34 -2.31
CA LEU A 82 -0.29 -1.09 -1.54
C LEU A 82 -1.62 -0.67 -0.91
N ARG A 83 -2.75 -0.90 -1.59
CA ARG A 83 -4.06 -0.49 -1.06
C ARG A 83 -4.46 -1.27 0.19
N ASP A 84 -4.01 -2.50 0.32
CA ASP A 84 -4.25 -3.31 1.51
C ASP A 84 -3.38 -2.84 2.68
N LEU A 85 -2.12 -2.51 2.43
CA LEU A 85 -1.25 -1.91 3.44
C LEU A 85 -1.76 -0.53 3.90
N HIS A 86 -2.34 0.27 2.99
CA HIS A 86 -3.00 1.52 3.35
C HIS A 86 -4.20 1.33 4.27
N LEU A 87 -4.89 0.19 4.20
CA LEU A 87 -6.05 -0.07 5.06
C LEU A 87 -5.66 -0.08 6.54
N LEU A 88 -4.54 -0.69 6.90
CA LEU A 88 -4.00 -0.64 8.26
C LEU A 88 -3.70 0.81 8.67
N TYR A 89 -3.01 1.57 7.82
CA TYR A 89 -2.67 2.97 8.07
C TYR A 89 -3.94 3.82 8.31
N TRP A 90 -4.95 3.71 7.46
CA TRP A 90 -6.18 4.46 7.61
C TRP A 90 -6.98 4.05 8.86
N GLY A 91 -7.00 2.75 9.18
CA GLY A 91 -7.63 2.25 10.40
C GLY A 91 -6.99 2.85 11.65
N MET A 92 -5.67 2.85 11.73
CA MET A 92 -4.91 3.45 12.84
C MET A 92 -5.11 4.97 12.92
N ARG A 93 -5.11 5.66 11.78
CA ARG A 93 -5.39 7.10 11.72
C ARG A 93 -6.79 7.44 12.21
N MET A 94 -7.77 6.64 11.82
CA MET A 94 -9.17 6.85 12.22
C MET A 94 -9.39 6.55 13.71
N ALA A 95 -8.62 5.60 14.27
CA ALA A 95 -8.64 5.25 15.69
C ALA A 95 -7.74 6.16 16.56
N ASP A 96 -7.14 7.20 15.98
CA ASP A 96 -6.20 8.12 16.65
C ASP A 96 -4.98 7.44 17.26
N LEU A 97 -4.59 6.30 16.69
CA LEU A 97 -3.40 5.53 17.12
C LEU A 97 -2.11 6.04 16.47
N CYS A 98 -2.20 6.84 15.40
CA CYS A 98 -1.06 7.50 14.77
C CYS A 98 -1.48 8.82 14.12
N SER A 99 -0.53 9.75 13.99
CA SER A 99 -0.69 11.01 13.26
C SER A 99 0.02 10.96 11.90
N ALA A 100 -0.14 11.99 11.07
CA ALA A 100 0.55 12.09 9.79
C ALA A 100 2.09 12.13 9.94
N ASP A 101 2.58 12.65 11.06
CA ASP A 101 4.01 12.83 11.36
C ASP A 101 4.60 11.68 12.20
N THR A 102 3.75 10.73 12.63
CA THR A 102 4.19 9.60 13.44
C THR A 102 4.91 8.56 12.58
N ARG A 103 5.93 7.92 13.15
CA ARG A 103 6.53 6.72 12.56
C ARG A 103 5.51 5.58 12.61
N PHE A 104 4.73 5.46 11.55
CA PHE A 104 3.57 4.58 11.45
C PHE A 104 3.83 3.15 11.96
N TRP A 105 4.90 2.52 11.50
CA TRP A 105 5.22 1.14 11.89
C TRP A 105 5.55 1.01 13.38
N GLN A 106 6.22 2.02 13.95
CA GLN A 106 6.47 2.03 15.40
C GLN A 106 5.17 2.21 16.19
N ALA A 107 4.28 3.10 15.73
CA ALA A 107 2.97 3.27 16.36
C ALA A 107 2.13 1.98 16.34
N ALA A 108 2.24 1.18 15.27
CA ALA A 108 1.57 -0.12 15.21
C ALA A 108 2.11 -1.12 16.23
N VAL A 109 3.42 -1.09 16.50
CA VAL A 109 4.05 -1.92 17.57
C VAL A 109 3.64 -1.41 18.94
N ASP A 110 3.67 -0.10 19.19
CA ASP A 110 3.30 0.53 20.46
C ASP A 110 1.82 0.27 20.79
N ALA A 111 0.96 0.22 19.77
CA ALA A 111 -0.45 -0.15 19.89
C ALA A 111 -0.69 -1.68 20.00
N GLN A 112 0.36 -2.49 20.00
CA GLN A 112 0.29 -3.96 20.06
C GLN A 112 -0.52 -4.61 18.90
N LEU A 113 -0.58 -3.94 17.77
CA LEU A 113 -1.20 -4.46 16.54
C LEU A 113 -0.25 -5.36 15.77
N LEU A 114 1.06 -5.10 15.86
CA LEU A 114 2.13 -5.85 15.22
C LEU A 114 3.26 -6.08 16.22
N ASP A 115 4.01 -7.17 16.05
CA ASP A 115 5.32 -7.28 16.67
C ASP A 115 6.39 -6.47 15.89
N ALA A 116 7.58 -6.31 16.49
CA ALA A 116 8.64 -5.51 15.89
C ALA A 116 9.16 -6.11 14.56
N GLN A 117 9.16 -7.45 14.43
CA GLN A 117 9.61 -8.13 13.23
C GLN A 117 8.56 -8.04 12.11
N GLU A 118 7.30 -8.18 12.45
CA GLU A 118 6.17 -7.98 11.53
C GLU A 118 6.15 -6.56 10.98
N ALA A 119 6.28 -5.56 11.85
CA ALA A 119 6.34 -4.15 11.48
C ALA A 119 7.51 -3.86 10.53
N GLN A 120 8.70 -4.43 10.80
CA GLN A 120 9.86 -4.29 9.94
C GLN A 120 9.64 -4.95 8.57
N ASN A 121 9.10 -6.16 8.53
CA ASN A 121 8.83 -6.88 7.30
C ASN A 121 7.81 -6.15 6.43
N LEU A 122 6.73 -5.66 7.03
CA LEU A 122 5.69 -4.89 6.34
C LEU A 122 6.22 -3.53 5.84
N ALA A 123 7.06 -2.86 6.62
CA ALA A 123 7.72 -1.63 6.20
C ALA A 123 8.59 -1.83 4.96
N GLN A 124 9.36 -2.93 4.92
CA GLN A 124 10.17 -3.30 3.76
C GLN A 124 9.31 -3.64 2.54
N SER A 125 8.24 -4.41 2.74
CA SER A 125 7.28 -4.74 1.67
C SER A 125 6.60 -3.49 1.11
N TRP A 126 6.14 -2.58 1.97
CA TRP A 126 5.58 -1.30 1.55
C TRP A 126 6.57 -0.50 0.72
N ALA A 127 7.80 -0.30 1.22
CA ALA A 127 8.83 0.46 0.53
C ALA A 127 9.17 -0.18 -0.83
N PHE A 128 9.27 -1.51 -0.88
CA PHE A 128 9.55 -2.23 -2.12
C PHE A 128 8.42 -2.06 -3.13
N ILE A 129 7.15 -2.30 -2.75
CA ILE A 129 6.01 -2.20 -3.68
C ILE A 129 5.80 -0.74 -4.13
N ALA A 130 6.00 0.24 -3.23
CA ALA A 130 5.98 1.66 -3.59
C ALA A 130 7.08 2.02 -4.59
N SER A 131 8.29 1.49 -4.41
CA SER A 131 9.40 1.65 -5.35
C SER A 131 9.09 1.03 -6.72
N VAL A 132 8.51 -0.18 -6.73
CA VAL A 132 8.01 -0.84 -7.97
C VAL A 132 7.05 0.10 -8.71
N ARG A 133 6.07 0.65 -8.02
CA ARG A 133 5.08 1.56 -8.60
C ARG A 133 5.72 2.84 -9.16
N CYS A 134 6.64 3.46 -8.42
CA CYS A 134 7.33 4.66 -8.87
C CYS A 134 8.16 4.41 -10.14
N HIS A 135 8.93 3.33 -10.20
CA HIS A 135 9.71 2.98 -11.38
C HIS A 135 8.81 2.63 -12.57
N LEU A 136 7.67 1.96 -12.31
CA LEU A 136 6.70 1.64 -13.36
C LEU A 136 6.09 2.90 -13.97
N HIS A 137 5.67 3.89 -13.15
CA HIS A 137 5.19 5.19 -13.64
C HIS A 137 6.25 5.93 -14.45
N GLN A 138 7.51 5.87 -14.00
CA GLN A 138 8.63 6.52 -14.68
C GLN A 138 8.90 5.89 -16.05
N LEU A 139 8.91 4.56 -16.13
CA LEU A 139 9.09 3.83 -17.38
C LEU A 139 7.93 4.03 -18.34
N ALA A 140 6.69 4.03 -17.85
CA ALA A 140 5.49 4.20 -18.66
C ALA A 140 5.26 5.66 -19.07
N GLY A 141 5.89 6.64 -18.42
CA GLY A 141 5.66 8.07 -18.64
C GLY A 141 4.25 8.55 -18.25
N ARG A 142 3.50 7.72 -17.52
CA ARG A 142 2.12 7.95 -17.07
C ARG A 142 1.81 7.13 -15.83
N GLU A 143 0.65 7.35 -15.22
CA GLU A 143 0.14 6.46 -14.21
C GLU A 143 -0.08 5.06 -14.81
N GLU A 144 0.64 4.07 -14.28
CA GLU A 144 0.53 2.66 -14.63
C GLU A 144 0.77 1.82 -13.36
N ASP A 145 -0.23 1.04 -12.98
CA ASP A 145 -0.18 0.24 -11.75
C ASP A 145 -0.12 -1.26 -12.06
N ARG A 146 -0.23 -1.66 -13.33
CA ARG A 146 -0.26 -3.05 -13.76
C ARG A 146 1.12 -3.50 -14.28
N LEU A 147 1.65 -4.56 -13.69
CA LEU A 147 2.91 -5.18 -14.08
C LEU A 147 2.73 -6.05 -15.35
N LEU A 148 2.40 -5.42 -16.48
CA LEU A 148 2.31 -6.10 -17.77
C LEU A 148 3.62 -6.77 -18.12
N PHE A 149 3.59 -7.87 -18.88
CA PHE A 149 4.80 -8.58 -19.31
C PHE A 149 5.84 -7.67 -19.95
N ASP A 150 5.40 -6.72 -20.78
CA ASP A 150 6.29 -5.77 -21.45
C ASP A 150 7.06 -4.88 -20.47
N TRP A 151 6.53 -4.63 -19.28
CA TRP A 151 7.18 -3.83 -18.25
C TRP A 151 8.06 -4.64 -17.30
N GLN A 152 7.84 -5.95 -17.14
CA GLN A 152 8.55 -6.75 -16.13
C GLN A 152 10.06 -6.79 -16.33
N ILE A 153 10.53 -6.89 -17.59
CA ILE A 153 11.97 -6.91 -17.88
C ILE A 153 12.62 -5.53 -17.74
N PRO A 154 12.08 -4.44 -18.36
CA PRO A 154 12.60 -3.09 -18.16
C PRO A 154 12.61 -2.67 -16.69
N LEU A 155 11.53 -2.99 -15.96
CA LEU A 155 11.38 -2.66 -14.55
C LEU A 155 12.39 -3.40 -13.67
N ALA A 156 12.57 -4.71 -13.89
CA ALA A 156 13.58 -5.50 -13.18
C ALA A 156 14.97 -4.88 -13.34
N ARG A 157 15.34 -4.47 -14.56
CA ARG A 157 16.61 -3.81 -14.83
C ARG A 157 16.73 -2.46 -14.15
N ALA A 158 15.68 -1.64 -14.21
CA ALA A 158 15.65 -0.32 -13.55
C ALA A 158 15.80 -0.42 -12.03
N MET A 159 15.29 -1.51 -11.44
CA MET A 159 15.42 -1.81 -10.02
C MET A 159 16.71 -2.57 -9.65
N GLY A 160 17.66 -2.73 -10.59
CA GLY A 160 18.97 -3.31 -10.33
C GLY A 160 19.04 -4.84 -10.38
N TYR A 161 17.98 -5.52 -10.83
CA TYR A 161 18.03 -6.96 -11.04
C TYR A 161 18.84 -7.30 -12.28
N ALA A 162 19.81 -8.21 -12.10
CA ALA A 162 20.66 -8.70 -13.17
C ALA A 162 20.36 -10.17 -13.51
N HIS A 163 20.79 -10.61 -14.68
CA HIS A 163 20.81 -12.02 -15.01
C HIS A 163 21.92 -12.69 -14.19
N HIS A 164 21.60 -13.77 -13.48
CA HIS A 164 22.58 -14.57 -12.77
C HIS A 164 22.66 -15.96 -13.40
N GLU A 165 23.86 -16.37 -13.76
CA GLU A 165 24.15 -17.76 -14.10
C GLU A 165 24.34 -18.56 -12.81
N VAL A 166 23.48 -19.55 -12.58
CA VAL A 166 23.60 -20.46 -11.44
C VAL A 166 24.18 -21.76 -11.94
N SER A 167 25.43 -22.00 -11.62
CA SER A 167 26.06 -23.29 -11.86
C SER A 167 25.52 -24.33 -10.87
N SER A 168 25.05 -25.46 -11.37
CA SER A 168 24.69 -26.58 -10.51
C SER A 168 25.96 -27.16 -9.88
N ALA A 169 25.88 -27.55 -8.60
CA ALA A 169 27.00 -28.20 -7.90
C ALA A 169 27.50 -29.52 -8.57
N SER A 170 26.71 -30.08 -9.49
CA SER A 170 27.02 -31.26 -10.27
C SER A 170 27.66 -30.98 -11.65
N GLY A 171 27.88 -29.71 -12.01
CA GLY A 171 28.58 -29.33 -13.25
C GLY A 171 27.79 -29.57 -14.54
N THR A 172 26.56 -30.04 -14.51
CA THR A 172 25.85 -30.55 -15.70
C THR A 172 24.75 -29.64 -16.24
N SER A 173 24.34 -28.58 -15.56
CA SER A 173 23.38 -27.59 -16.10
C SER A 173 23.61 -26.20 -15.58
N ILE A 174 23.69 -25.22 -16.49
CA ILE A 174 23.69 -23.80 -16.21
C ILE A 174 22.24 -23.35 -16.30
N TYR A 175 21.63 -22.96 -15.17
CA TYR A 175 20.33 -22.32 -15.17
C TYR A 175 20.53 -20.80 -15.14
N THR A 176 20.17 -20.13 -16.20
CA THR A 176 20.13 -18.66 -16.21
C THR A 176 18.85 -18.19 -15.53
N ARG A 177 18.96 -17.67 -14.31
CA ARG A 177 17.82 -17.00 -13.67
C ARG A 177 17.63 -15.63 -14.33
N SER A 178 16.50 -15.41 -14.99
CA SER A 178 16.22 -14.12 -15.62
C SER A 178 16.01 -13.03 -14.56
N ALA A 179 16.43 -11.81 -14.86
CA ALA A 179 16.21 -10.64 -14.00
C ALA A 179 14.72 -10.47 -13.63
N SER A 180 13.82 -10.67 -14.60
CA SER A 180 12.36 -10.58 -14.36
C SER A 180 11.86 -11.68 -13.42
N ALA A 181 12.35 -12.90 -13.51
CA ALA A 181 11.96 -13.97 -12.60
C ALA A 181 12.43 -13.72 -11.15
N ALA A 182 13.64 -13.17 -10.98
CA ALA A 182 14.13 -12.78 -9.66
C ALA A 182 13.30 -11.62 -9.07
N PHE A 183 13.02 -10.60 -9.87
CA PHE A 183 12.15 -9.49 -9.50
C PHE A 183 10.75 -9.95 -9.12
N MET A 184 10.09 -10.76 -9.95
CA MET A 184 8.72 -11.24 -9.68
C MET A 184 8.64 -12.13 -8.45
N ARG A 185 9.68 -12.94 -8.16
CA ARG A 185 9.77 -13.70 -6.91
C ARG A 185 9.74 -12.76 -5.70
N ASP A 186 10.55 -11.69 -5.71
CA ASP A 186 10.64 -10.76 -4.60
C ASP A 186 9.37 -9.93 -4.48
N TYR A 187 8.73 -9.59 -5.61
CA TYR A 187 7.43 -8.97 -5.65
C TYR A 187 6.36 -9.84 -4.98
N TYR A 188 6.26 -11.12 -5.33
CA TYR A 188 5.28 -12.02 -4.70
C TYR A 188 5.57 -12.28 -3.23
N ALA A 189 6.84 -12.30 -2.82
CA ALA A 189 7.19 -12.41 -1.40
C ALA A 189 6.66 -11.18 -0.61
N ALA A 190 6.82 -9.97 -1.15
CA ALA A 190 6.29 -8.75 -0.53
C ALA A 190 4.76 -8.73 -0.46
N ILE A 191 4.07 -9.14 -1.53
CA ILE A 191 2.61 -9.25 -1.58
C ILE A 191 2.07 -10.27 -0.56
N LYS A 192 2.74 -11.40 -0.42
CA LYS A 192 2.37 -12.43 0.56
C LYS A 192 2.37 -11.90 1.99
N LEU A 193 3.36 -11.11 2.36
CA LEU A 193 3.42 -10.48 3.68
C LEU A 193 2.25 -9.52 3.91
N GLY A 194 1.90 -8.71 2.89
CA GLY A 194 0.73 -7.83 2.94
C GLY A 194 -0.59 -8.58 3.13
N LEU A 195 -0.73 -9.78 2.54
CA LEU A 195 -1.92 -10.62 2.73
C LEU A 195 -2.00 -11.23 4.12
N GLN A 196 -0.88 -11.77 4.63
CA GLN A 196 -0.83 -12.39 5.96
C GLN A 196 -1.20 -11.42 7.08
N MET A 197 -0.95 -10.12 6.88
CA MET A 197 -1.37 -9.07 7.83
C MET A 197 -2.90 -8.95 7.92
N LEU A 198 -3.65 -9.34 6.89
CA LEU A 198 -5.11 -9.16 6.81
C LEU A 198 -5.90 -10.38 7.33
N GLU A 199 -5.23 -11.47 7.65
CA GLU A 199 -5.79 -12.69 8.26
C GLU A 199 -5.81 -12.60 9.79
#